data_4ae914bbead03afc2920f363a794b594
#
_entry.id   4ae914bbead03afc2920f363a794b594
#
_cell.length_a   1.000
_cell.length_b   1.000
_cell.length_c   1.000
_cell.angle_alpha   90.00
_cell.angle_beta   90.00
_cell.angle_gamma   90.00
#
_symmetry.space_group_name_H-M   'P 1'
#
loop_
_entity.id
_entity.type
_entity.pdbx_description
1 polymer ?
#
loop_
_entity_poly.entity_id
_entity_poly.type
_entity_poly.pdbx_seq_one_letter_code
_entity_poly.pdbx_strand_id
1 'polypeptide(L)'
;MKGLILAAGLGTRLRPITSLKPKPTISVANKPLIHHAVDNLVEAGVRDIGVVVSFLTANSIKETLADYPGVNFEFIQQNPPKGLAHAVEVSQGFLGDDPFVMYLSDNLFEHGIKEFVQRFEAGEHTAVMALVPVSYEAAKSLGVAAVDGDRITRLVEKPAEPPSTLAIAGVYVFDNKIHKMIEGLAPGAKGEYQITDAIQRLIEAGEPVAPVEVAGWWKDTGNPEDILDANRLLLMRTKRDVQGTVENSQLVGEVVVGAGAVVRDTTIFGPVLIAPGAEVTGSYVGPFTSIGEGSVVKDSEIEYSVVGARTSIEGVGPRIQASLIGEDVRVAGHRGRPSTHRLVVGDESSILLQEV
;
A
#
# COMPACT_ATOMS: atom_id res chain seq x y z
N MET A 1 10.98 5.63 -20.79
CA MET A 1 9.92 4.84 -20.09
C MET A 1 9.23 5.73 -19.07
N LYS A 2 7.90 5.65 -18.99
CA LYS A 2 7.06 6.41 -18.06
C LYS A 2 6.53 5.53 -16.93
N GLY A 3 6.08 6.12 -15.84
CA GLY A 3 5.35 5.44 -14.77
C GLY A 3 3.86 5.79 -14.84
N LEU A 4 2.99 4.85 -14.48
CA LEU A 4 1.56 5.07 -14.34
C LEU A 4 1.07 4.47 -13.02
N ILE A 5 0.87 5.29 -12.00
CA ILE A 5 0.35 4.85 -10.70
C ILE A 5 -1.17 4.94 -10.72
N LEU A 6 -1.83 3.82 -10.41
CA LEU A 6 -3.29 3.77 -10.33
C LEU A 6 -3.78 4.02 -8.90
N ALA A 7 -4.39 5.17 -8.67
CA ALA A 7 -4.79 5.67 -7.35
C ALA A 7 -6.24 6.21 -7.29
N ALA A 8 -7.08 5.87 -8.30
CA ALA A 8 -8.47 6.34 -8.37
C ALA A 8 -9.45 5.53 -7.48
N GLY A 9 -9.01 4.40 -6.93
CA GLY A 9 -9.84 3.51 -6.12
C GLY A 9 -10.26 4.12 -4.78
N LEU A 10 -11.50 3.87 -4.35
CA LEU A 10 -12.08 4.45 -3.12
C LEU A 10 -11.66 3.73 -1.82
N GLY A 11 -11.09 2.53 -1.90
CA GLY A 11 -10.62 1.80 -0.72
C GLY A 11 -11.72 1.44 0.29
N THR A 12 -12.93 1.15 -0.15
CA THR A 12 -14.11 0.97 0.72
C THR A 12 -13.98 -0.12 1.78
N ARG A 13 -13.17 -1.15 1.52
CA ARG A 13 -12.88 -2.24 2.48
C ARG A 13 -12.06 -1.80 3.70
N LEU A 14 -11.42 -0.64 3.64
CA LEU A 14 -10.63 -0.05 4.72
C LEU A 14 -11.39 1.01 5.53
N ARG A 15 -12.69 1.17 5.30
CA ARG A 15 -13.49 2.06 6.14
C ARG A 15 -13.54 1.55 7.60
N PRO A 16 -13.51 2.48 8.60
CA PRO A 16 -13.65 3.93 8.46
C PRO A 16 -12.36 4.71 8.13
N ILE A 17 -11.19 4.06 8.10
CA ILE A 17 -9.89 4.73 7.85
C ILE A 17 -9.89 5.53 6.53
N THR A 18 -10.50 4.96 5.48
CA THR A 18 -10.60 5.60 4.16
C THR A 18 -11.83 6.49 3.97
N SER A 19 -12.56 6.80 5.03
CA SER A 19 -13.76 7.65 4.91
C SER A 19 -13.42 9.10 4.54
N LEU A 20 -12.31 9.62 5.03
CA LEU A 20 -11.84 11.00 4.76
C LEU A 20 -10.58 11.07 3.91
N LYS A 21 -9.81 9.99 3.83
CA LYS A 21 -8.55 9.93 3.10
C LYS A 21 -8.54 8.74 2.13
N PRO A 22 -8.03 8.90 0.91
CA PRO A 22 -7.90 7.79 -0.03
C PRO A 22 -6.84 6.79 0.43
N LYS A 23 -7.05 5.50 0.16
CA LYS A 23 -6.13 4.41 0.53
C LYS A 23 -4.65 4.69 0.23
N PRO A 24 -4.26 5.26 -0.93
CA PRO A 24 -2.85 5.51 -1.24
C PRO A 24 -2.12 6.46 -0.30
N THR A 25 -2.86 7.26 0.49
CA THR A 25 -2.30 8.19 1.47
C THR A 25 -2.19 7.63 2.88
N ILE A 26 -2.66 6.40 3.11
CA ILE A 26 -2.48 5.71 4.41
C ILE A 26 -1.00 5.42 4.60
N SER A 27 -0.47 5.74 5.78
CA SER A 27 0.93 5.46 6.13
C SER A 27 1.10 4.03 6.64
N VAL A 28 2.14 3.36 6.12
CA VAL A 28 2.64 2.07 6.58
C VAL A 28 4.13 2.25 6.89
N ALA A 29 4.58 1.87 8.06
CA ALA A 29 5.91 2.22 8.57
C ALA A 29 6.20 3.73 8.46
N ASN A 30 5.22 4.55 8.85
CA ASN A 30 5.22 6.02 8.82
C ASN A 30 5.45 6.65 7.43
N LYS A 31 5.20 5.92 6.35
CA LYS A 31 5.35 6.40 4.97
C LYS A 31 4.07 6.12 4.18
N PRO A 32 3.47 7.09 3.48
CA PRO A 32 2.28 6.88 2.66
C PRO A 32 2.48 5.76 1.63
N LEU A 33 1.48 4.92 1.41
CA LEU A 33 1.55 3.81 0.45
C LEU A 33 2.00 4.28 -0.95
N ILE A 34 1.50 5.41 -1.41
CA ILE A 34 1.87 5.96 -2.72
C ILE A 34 3.35 6.34 -2.81
N HIS A 35 3.99 6.75 -1.70
CA HIS A 35 5.43 7.04 -1.68
C HIS A 35 6.26 5.77 -1.89
N HIS A 36 5.83 4.62 -1.37
CA HIS A 36 6.51 3.34 -1.66
C HIS A 36 6.45 3.00 -3.15
N ALA A 37 5.31 3.25 -3.80
CA ALA A 37 5.17 3.04 -5.25
C ALA A 37 6.06 4.00 -6.06
N VAL A 38 6.12 5.29 -5.67
CA VAL A 38 7.00 6.28 -6.32
C VAL A 38 8.47 5.93 -6.12
N ASP A 39 8.89 5.55 -4.90
CA ASP A 39 10.28 5.13 -4.65
C ASP A 39 10.70 3.98 -5.56
N ASN A 40 9.86 2.95 -5.67
CA ASN A 40 10.12 1.80 -6.52
C ASN A 40 10.27 2.19 -8.00
N LEU A 41 9.45 3.10 -8.51
CA LEU A 41 9.57 3.64 -9.87
C LEU A 41 10.86 4.44 -10.03
N VAL A 42 11.19 5.28 -9.04
CA VAL A 42 12.41 6.10 -9.03
C VAL A 42 13.67 5.23 -9.00
N GLU A 43 13.69 4.16 -8.19
CA GLU A 43 14.78 3.18 -8.12
C GLU A 43 14.93 2.38 -9.44
N ALA A 44 13.83 2.18 -10.16
CA ALA A 44 13.83 1.60 -11.49
C ALA A 44 14.22 2.59 -12.62
N GLY A 45 14.55 3.84 -12.27
CA GLY A 45 14.99 4.87 -13.24
C GLY A 45 13.85 5.70 -13.86
N VAL A 46 12.62 5.54 -13.39
CA VAL A 46 11.43 6.26 -13.91
C VAL A 46 11.22 7.57 -13.14
N ARG A 47 11.10 8.68 -13.87
CA ARG A 47 10.96 10.03 -13.29
C ARG A 47 9.70 10.78 -13.78
N ASP A 48 9.17 10.44 -14.94
CA ASP A 48 7.93 10.98 -15.48
C ASP A 48 6.80 10.04 -15.10
N ILE A 49 5.94 10.47 -14.16
CA ILE A 49 4.93 9.61 -13.53
C ILE A 49 3.53 10.21 -13.69
N GLY A 50 2.67 9.51 -14.43
CA GLY A 50 1.23 9.75 -14.42
C GLY A 50 0.59 9.14 -13.17
N VAL A 51 -0.24 9.90 -12.48
CA VAL A 51 -1.00 9.42 -11.33
C VAL A 51 -2.48 9.48 -11.66
N VAL A 52 -3.09 8.30 -11.82
CA VAL A 52 -4.52 8.20 -12.12
C VAL A 52 -5.32 8.38 -10.85
N VAL A 53 -6.15 9.41 -10.81
CA VAL A 53 -6.94 9.81 -9.65
C VAL A 53 -8.41 9.93 -10.00
N SER A 54 -9.28 9.76 -9.02
CA SER A 54 -10.70 10.12 -9.14
C SER A 54 -10.92 11.56 -8.63
N PHE A 55 -12.08 12.11 -8.90
CA PHE A 55 -12.48 13.41 -8.34
C PHE A 55 -12.36 13.45 -6.81
N LEU A 56 -12.66 12.32 -6.14
CA LEU A 56 -12.63 12.22 -4.68
C LEU A 56 -11.21 12.04 -4.10
N THR A 57 -10.27 11.49 -4.87
CA THR A 57 -8.92 11.17 -4.38
C THR A 57 -7.86 12.21 -4.75
N ALA A 58 -8.15 13.04 -5.76
CA ALA A 58 -7.17 13.91 -6.41
C ALA A 58 -6.45 14.88 -5.47
N ASN A 59 -7.19 15.61 -4.62
CA ASN A 59 -6.60 16.65 -3.77
C ASN A 59 -5.64 16.04 -2.74
N SER A 60 -6.09 15.04 -1.99
CA SER A 60 -5.26 14.39 -0.96
C SER A 60 -4.01 13.74 -1.56
N ILE A 61 -4.11 13.14 -2.76
CA ILE A 61 -2.96 12.53 -3.42
C ILE A 61 -1.98 13.60 -3.92
N LYS A 62 -2.49 14.72 -4.48
CA LYS A 62 -1.64 15.86 -4.88
C LYS A 62 -0.88 16.44 -3.70
N GLU A 63 -1.57 16.66 -2.57
CA GLU A 63 -0.95 17.16 -1.34
C GLU A 63 0.12 16.19 -0.82
N THR A 64 -0.15 14.89 -0.83
CA THR A 64 0.81 13.85 -0.39
C THR A 64 2.07 13.82 -1.26
N LEU A 65 1.97 14.11 -2.56
CA LEU A 65 3.09 14.09 -3.52
C LEU A 65 3.74 15.47 -3.76
N ALA A 66 3.22 16.55 -3.18
CA ALA A 66 3.64 17.93 -3.50
C ALA A 66 5.13 18.18 -3.32
N ASP A 67 5.71 17.64 -2.24
CA ASP A 67 7.11 17.87 -1.87
C ASP A 67 8.04 16.69 -2.26
N TYR A 68 7.58 15.77 -3.13
CA TYR A 68 8.40 14.62 -3.52
C TYR A 68 9.48 15.07 -4.54
N PRO A 69 10.77 14.95 -4.21
CA PRO A 69 11.83 15.57 -5.00
C PRO A 69 12.17 14.78 -6.29
N GLY A 70 12.50 15.49 -7.36
CA GLY A 70 13.13 14.92 -8.56
C GLY A 70 12.23 14.04 -9.42
N VAL A 71 10.91 14.18 -9.31
CA VAL A 71 9.90 13.47 -10.09
C VAL A 71 8.94 14.46 -10.72
N ASN A 72 8.58 14.23 -11.99
CA ASN A 72 7.56 14.99 -12.69
C ASN A 72 6.24 14.24 -12.59
N PHE A 73 5.23 14.84 -11.94
CA PHE A 73 3.91 14.23 -11.81
C PHE A 73 2.90 14.86 -12.77
N GLU A 74 2.14 14.01 -13.48
CA GLU A 74 0.93 14.39 -14.19
C GLU A 74 -0.28 13.69 -13.56
N PHE A 75 -1.29 14.46 -13.13
CA PHE A 75 -2.49 13.89 -12.49
C PHE A 75 -3.61 13.72 -13.51
N ILE A 76 -3.97 12.47 -13.77
CA ILE A 76 -4.88 12.06 -14.82
C ILE A 76 -6.22 11.66 -14.20
N GLN A 77 -7.32 12.25 -14.67
CA GLN A 77 -8.65 12.01 -14.13
C GLN A 77 -9.29 10.76 -14.70
N GLN A 78 -9.73 9.85 -13.82
CA GLN A 78 -10.57 8.70 -14.16
C GLN A 78 -11.93 8.81 -13.46
N ASN A 79 -12.92 9.35 -14.12
CA ASN A 79 -14.26 9.57 -13.55
C ASN A 79 -15.38 9.08 -14.49
N PRO A 80 -16.18 8.05 -14.06
CA PRO A 80 -15.97 7.22 -12.88
C PRO A 80 -14.85 6.20 -13.09
N PRO A 81 -14.30 5.61 -12.00
CA PRO A 81 -13.35 4.50 -12.10
C PRO A 81 -14.03 3.27 -12.69
N LYS A 82 -13.62 2.87 -13.90
CA LYS A 82 -14.20 1.74 -14.65
C LYS A 82 -13.21 0.58 -14.84
N GLY A 83 -12.26 0.40 -13.94
CA GLY A 83 -11.27 -0.68 -13.99
C GLY A 83 -9.90 -0.24 -14.52
N LEU A 84 -8.94 -1.20 -14.50
CA LEU A 84 -7.52 -0.91 -14.76
C LEU A 84 -7.26 -0.60 -16.24
N ALA A 85 -7.91 -1.30 -17.17
CA ALA A 85 -7.76 -1.01 -18.60
C ALA A 85 -8.27 0.40 -18.95
N HIS A 86 -9.39 0.84 -18.38
CA HIS A 86 -9.88 2.21 -18.55
C HIS A 86 -8.91 3.26 -17.95
N ALA A 87 -8.19 2.93 -16.88
CA ALA A 87 -7.16 3.83 -16.34
C ALA A 87 -6.01 4.04 -17.34
N VAL A 88 -5.58 2.98 -18.05
CA VAL A 88 -4.59 3.07 -19.13
C VAL A 88 -5.14 3.87 -20.31
N GLU A 89 -6.39 3.62 -20.71
CA GLU A 89 -7.07 4.33 -21.81
C GLU A 89 -7.09 5.84 -21.60
N VAL A 90 -7.54 6.32 -20.42
CA VAL A 90 -7.59 7.76 -20.12
C VAL A 90 -6.19 8.38 -19.96
N SER A 91 -5.17 7.57 -19.81
CA SER A 91 -3.78 7.99 -19.68
C SER A 91 -3.02 8.04 -21.01
N GLN A 92 -3.65 7.67 -22.11
CA GLN A 92 -3.00 7.58 -23.43
C GLN A 92 -2.34 8.91 -23.86
N GLY A 93 -2.96 10.04 -23.53
CA GLY A 93 -2.41 11.36 -23.83
C GLY A 93 -1.09 11.65 -23.14
N PHE A 94 -0.92 11.17 -21.89
CA PHE A 94 0.33 11.23 -21.14
C PHE A 94 1.34 10.17 -21.64
N LEU A 95 0.89 8.93 -21.81
CA LEU A 95 1.76 7.80 -22.16
C LEU A 95 2.36 7.93 -23.55
N GLY A 96 1.56 8.36 -24.53
CA GLY A 96 1.96 8.40 -25.94
C GLY A 96 2.39 7.02 -26.44
N ASP A 97 3.49 6.98 -27.17
CA ASP A 97 4.10 5.72 -27.67
C ASP A 97 5.22 5.18 -26.77
N ASP A 98 5.46 5.81 -25.61
CA ASP A 98 6.51 5.38 -24.71
C ASP A 98 6.11 4.08 -23.99
N PRO A 99 7.06 3.15 -23.79
CA PRO A 99 6.84 2.05 -22.85
C PRO A 99 6.64 2.60 -21.42
N PHE A 100 5.85 1.89 -20.64
CA PHE A 100 5.52 2.34 -19.28
C PHE A 100 5.38 1.22 -18.27
N VAL A 101 5.60 1.57 -17.00
CA VAL A 101 5.31 0.73 -15.85
C VAL A 101 3.95 1.12 -15.27
N MET A 102 2.97 0.23 -15.31
CA MET A 102 1.71 0.38 -14.57
C MET A 102 1.87 -0.21 -13.17
N TYR A 103 1.58 0.59 -12.16
CA TYR A 103 1.75 0.22 -10.75
C TYR A 103 0.46 0.48 -9.96
N LEU A 104 -0.05 -0.53 -9.26
CA LEU A 104 -1.17 -0.37 -8.33
C LEU A 104 -0.66 0.25 -7.02
N SER A 105 -1.15 1.45 -6.67
CA SER A 105 -0.66 2.27 -5.55
C SER A 105 -0.72 1.62 -4.16
N ASP A 106 -1.38 0.49 -4.04
CA ASP A 106 -1.59 -0.27 -2.82
C ASP A 106 -0.77 -1.55 -2.72
N ASN A 107 0.15 -1.76 -3.65
CA ASN A 107 1.02 -2.92 -3.68
C ASN A 107 2.42 -2.58 -3.16
N LEU A 108 2.96 -3.46 -2.32
CA LEU A 108 4.28 -3.34 -1.72
C LEU A 108 5.13 -4.54 -2.10
N PHE A 109 6.41 -4.31 -2.40
CA PHE A 109 7.39 -5.32 -2.80
C PHE A 109 8.63 -5.22 -1.93
N GLU A 110 9.15 -6.35 -1.49
CA GLU A 110 10.36 -6.40 -0.64
C GLU A 110 11.59 -5.81 -1.33
N HIS A 111 11.79 -6.15 -2.60
CA HIS A 111 12.99 -5.76 -3.37
C HIS A 111 12.69 -4.75 -4.48
N GLY A 112 11.53 -4.08 -4.41
CA GLY A 112 11.12 -3.11 -5.43
C GLY A 112 10.74 -3.76 -6.76
N ILE A 113 10.87 -2.99 -7.86
CA ILE A 113 10.37 -3.39 -9.18
C ILE A 113 11.45 -3.34 -10.29
N LYS A 114 12.68 -3.05 -9.94
CA LYS A 114 13.77 -2.85 -10.91
C LYS A 114 13.98 -4.05 -11.83
N GLU A 115 13.82 -5.27 -11.31
CA GLU A 115 13.98 -6.51 -12.08
C GLU A 115 12.97 -6.61 -13.22
N PHE A 116 11.71 -6.18 -13.00
CA PHE A 116 10.66 -6.22 -14.03
C PHE A 116 10.99 -5.26 -15.18
N VAL A 117 11.48 -4.07 -14.87
CA VAL A 117 11.91 -3.08 -15.85
C VAL A 117 13.12 -3.59 -16.62
N GLN A 118 14.14 -4.12 -15.95
CA GLN A 118 15.32 -4.70 -16.58
C GLN A 118 14.97 -5.89 -17.49
N ARG A 119 14.02 -6.74 -17.07
CA ARG A 119 13.54 -7.84 -17.89
C ARG A 119 12.88 -7.35 -19.17
N PHE A 120 12.09 -6.27 -19.09
CA PHE A 120 11.47 -5.66 -20.27
C PHE A 120 12.53 -5.06 -21.22
N GLU A 121 13.51 -4.33 -20.69
CA GLU A 121 14.55 -3.66 -21.47
C GLU A 121 15.55 -4.64 -22.13
N ALA A 122 15.76 -5.80 -21.50
CA ALA A 122 16.71 -6.81 -21.98
C ALA A 122 16.17 -7.72 -23.09
N GLY A 123 14.85 -7.67 -23.37
CA GLY A 123 14.19 -8.58 -24.31
C GLY A 123 13.20 -7.90 -25.25
N GLU A 124 12.79 -8.63 -26.29
CA GLU A 124 11.73 -8.20 -27.21
C GLU A 124 10.36 -8.58 -26.63
N HIS A 125 9.99 -7.97 -25.49
CA HIS A 125 8.71 -8.22 -24.84
C HIS A 125 7.72 -7.08 -25.08
N THR A 126 6.47 -7.43 -25.39
CA THR A 126 5.35 -6.48 -25.45
C THR A 126 4.82 -6.19 -24.05
N ALA A 127 4.92 -7.17 -23.15
CA ALA A 127 4.60 -6.98 -21.74
C ALA A 127 5.46 -7.86 -20.83
N VAL A 128 5.72 -7.36 -19.61
CA VAL A 128 6.29 -8.11 -18.50
C VAL A 128 5.36 -8.00 -17.30
N MET A 129 5.10 -9.13 -16.64
CA MET A 129 4.20 -9.20 -15.51
C MET A 129 4.89 -9.77 -14.28
N ALA A 130 4.70 -9.10 -13.14
CA ALA A 130 5.09 -9.61 -11.85
C ALA A 130 4.12 -10.72 -11.41
N LEU A 131 4.64 -11.91 -11.11
CA LEU A 131 3.85 -13.05 -10.64
C LEU A 131 4.33 -13.50 -9.26
N VAL A 132 3.40 -13.96 -8.43
CA VAL A 132 3.68 -14.48 -7.09
C VAL A 132 2.95 -15.80 -6.86
N PRO A 133 3.62 -16.83 -6.31
CA PRO A 133 2.94 -18.05 -5.91
C PRO A 133 2.00 -17.78 -4.71
N VAL A 134 0.76 -18.23 -4.83
CA VAL A 134 -0.26 -18.11 -3.78
C VAL A 134 -0.93 -19.45 -3.51
N SER A 135 -1.71 -19.54 -2.43
CA SER A 135 -2.54 -20.72 -2.21
C SER A 135 -3.64 -20.84 -3.29
N TYR A 136 -4.12 -22.06 -3.55
CA TYR A 136 -5.20 -22.28 -4.52
C TYR A 136 -6.47 -21.47 -4.17
N GLU A 137 -6.80 -21.36 -2.89
CA GLU A 137 -7.95 -20.56 -2.44
C GLU A 137 -7.74 -19.06 -2.67
N ALA A 138 -6.53 -18.53 -2.43
CA ALA A 138 -6.22 -17.14 -2.72
C ALA A 138 -6.29 -16.83 -4.22
N ALA A 139 -5.86 -17.78 -5.07
CA ALA A 139 -5.89 -17.64 -6.52
C ALA A 139 -7.31 -17.39 -7.08
N LYS A 140 -8.36 -17.87 -6.40
CA LYS A 140 -9.77 -17.62 -6.80
C LYS A 140 -10.19 -16.15 -6.71
N SER A 141 -9.48 -15.34 -5.94
CA SER A 141 -9.80 -13.91 -5.73
C SER A 141 -8.88 -12.97 -6.48
N LEU A 142 -7.91 -13.48 -7.21
CA LEU A 142 -6.87 -12.73 -7.91
C LEU A 142 -6.88 -13.02 -9.40
N GLY A 143 -6.27 -12.16 -10.20
CA GLY A 143 -5.88 -12.50 -11.55
C GLY A 143 -4.77 -13.55 -11.52
N VAL A 144 -4.86 -14.60 -12.29
CA VAL A 144 -3.87 -15.68 -12.34
C VAL A 144 -3.34 -15.92 -13.75
N ALA A 145 -2.09 -16.35 -13.83
CA ALA A 145 -1.39 -16.61 -15.09
C ALA A 145 -1.01 -18.09 -15.23
N ALA A 146 -1.27 -18.68 -16.39
CA ALA A 146 -0.64 -19.94 -16.79
C ALA A 146 0.63 -19.61 -17.58
N VAL A 147 1.73 -20.29 -17.25
CA VAL A 147 3.07 -20.05 -17.79
C VAL A 147 3.60 -21.31 -18.46
N ASP A 148 4.24 -21.17 -19.63
CA ASP A 148 4.99 -22.22 -20.29
C ASP A 148 6.40 -21.69 -20.63
N GLY A 149 7.41 -22.24 -19.94
CA GLY A 149 8.78 -21.72 -20.02
C GLY A 149 8.84 -20.25 -19.64
N ASP A 150 9.28 -19.41 -20.57
CA ASP A 150 9.47 -17.96 -20.39
C ASP A 150 8.31 -17.13 -20.96
N ARG A 151 7.13 -17.71 -21.11
CA ARG A 151 5.95 -17.06 -21.67
C ARG A 151 4.70 -17.29 -20.85
N ILE A 152 3.90 -16.23 -20.70
CA ILE A 152 2.54 -16.35 -20.22
C ILE A 152 1.66 -16.78 -21.38
N THR A 153 0.92 -17.88 -21.21
CA THR A 153 0.07 -18.49 -22.23
C THR A 153 -1.41 -18.19 -22.03
N ARG A 154 -1.81 -17.89 -20.80
CA ARG A 154 -3.22 -17.58 -20.45
C ARG A 154 -3.30 -16.76 -19.19
N LEU A 155 -4.26 -15.83 -19.19
CA LEU A 155 -4.66 -15.03 -18.02
C LEU A 155 -6.13 -15.21 -17.72
N VAL A 156 -6.49 -15.29 -16.45
CA VAL A 156 -7.89 -15.37 -16.02
C VAL A 156 -8.09 -14.53 -14.77
N GLU A 157 -9.04 -13.59 -14.83
CA GLU A 157 -9.42 -12.77 -13.67
C GLU A 157 -10.38 -13.55 -12.76
N LYS A 158 -10.01 -13.71 -11.50
CA LYS A 158 -10.81 -14.34 -10.43
C LYS A 158 -11.53 -15.62 -10.85
N PRO A 159 -10.80 -16.63 -11.33
CA PRO A 159 -11.41 -17.87 -11.82
C PRO A 159 -12.01 -18.70 -10.69
N ALA A 160 -13.17 -19.31 -10.93
CA ALA A 160 -13.73 -20.29 -9.99
C ALA A 160 -12.80 -21.51 -9.84
N GLU A 161 -12.18 -21.92 -10.95
CA GLU A 161 -11.17 -22.97 -11.01
C GLU A 161 -9.86 -22.37 -11.58
N PRO A 162 -8.91 -21.98 -10.73
CA PRO A 162 -7.65 -21.39 -11.16
C PRO A 162 -6.81 -22.34 -12.03
N PRO A 163 -6.36 -21.90 -13.22
CA PRO A 163 -5.50 -22.72 -14.08
C PRO A 163 -4.08 -22.90 -13.51
N SER A 164 -3.70 -22.07 -12.57
CA SER A 164 -2.43 -22.09 -11.84
C SER A 164 -2.56 -21.41 -10.47
N THR A 165 -1.49 -21.46 -9.68
CA THR A 165 -1.36 -20.70 -8.42
C THR A 165 -0.43 -19.48 -8.55
N LEU A 166 -0.14 -19.04 -9.77
CA LEU A 166 0.67 -17.86 -10.03
C LEU A 166 -0.25 -16.63 -10.16
N ALA A 167 -0.38 -15.87 -9.10
CA ALA A 167 -1.17 -14.63 -9.08
C ALA A 167 -0.39 -13.45 -9.63
N ILE A 168 -1.10 -12.50 -10.22
CA ILE A 168 -0.56 -11.26 -10.75
C ILE A 168 -0.36 -10.30 -9.60
N ALA A 169 0.88 -9.86 -9.38
CA ALA A 169 1.23 -8.86 -8.38
C ALA A 169 1.22 -7.47 -9.02
N GLY A 170 0.26 -6.68 -8.82
CA GLY A 170 -0.06 -5.32 -9.24
C GLY A 170 0.98 -4.42 -9.92
N VAL A 171 1.97 -4.99 -10.61
CA VAL A 171 2.98 -4.31 -11.43
C VAL A 171 3.08 -4.95 -12.79
N TYR A 172 3.07 -4.12 -13.81
CA TYR A 172 3.11 -4.51 -15.22
C TYR A 172 4.03 -3.54 -15.98
N VAL A 173 4.79 -4.04 -16.92
CA VAL A 173 5.53 -3.20 -17.88
C VAL A 173 4.98 -3.47 -19.26
N PHE A 174 4.64 -2.44 -19.99
CA PHE A 174 4.02 -2.52 -21.32
C PHE A 174 4.78 -1.69 -22.36
N ASP A 175 4.74 -2.14 -23.60
CA ASP A 175 4.92 -1.26 -24.76
C ASP A 175 3.59 -0.62 -25.18
N ASN A 176 3.60 0.18 -26.23
CA ASN A 176 2.41 0.90 -26.71
C ASN A 176 1.34 0.01 -27.36
N LYS A 177 1.65 -1.26 -27.69
CA LYS A 177 0.66 -2.18 -28.30
C LYS A 177 -0.52 -2.46 -27.39
N ILE A 178 -0.34 -2.34 -26.06
CA ILE A 178 -1.43 -2.53 -25.10
C ILE A 178 -2.61 -1.58 -25.37
N HIS A 179 -2.37 -0.36 -25.84
CA HIS A 179 -3.42 0.62 -26.15
C HIS A 179 -4.42 0.06 -27.17
N LYS A 180 -3.91 -0.56 -28.24
CA LYS A 180 -4.75 -1.20 -29.26
C LYS A 180 -5.57 -2.38 -28.70
N MET A 181 -5.03 -3.09 -27.73
CA MET A 181 -5.72 -4.24 -27.11
C MET A 181 -6.85 -3.78 -26.17
N ILE A 182 -6.74 -2.57 -25.62
CA ILE A 182 -7.78 -1.96 -24.78
C ILE A 182 -8.96 -1.44 -25.63
N GLU A 183 -8.72 -1.00 -26.85
CA GLU A 183 -9.77 -0.52 -27.75
C GLU A 183 -10.87 -1.58 -27.94
N GLY A 184 -12.12 -1.19 -27.71
CA GLY A 184 -13.27 -2.08 -27.89
C GLY A 184 -13.32 -3.28 -26.93
N LEU A 185 -12.66 -3.20 -25.75
CA LEU A 185 -12.91 -4.15 -24.68
C LEU A 185 -14.37 -4.09 -24.24
N ALA A 186 -14.98 -5.24 -24.00
CA ALA A 186 -16.26 -5.31 -23.31
C ALA A 186 -16.06 -5.20 -21.80
N PRO A 187 -16.94 -4.52 -21.07
CA PRO A 187 -16.87 -4.51 -19.62
C PRO A 187 -17.12 -5.92 -19.07
N GLY A 188 -16.28 -6.35 -18.17
CA GLY A 188 -16.40 -7.62 -17.44
C GLY A 188 -17.42 -7.55 -16.31
N ALA A 189 -17.25 -8.44 -15.31
CA ALA A 189 -18.07 -8.43 -14.11
C ALA A 189 -18.05 -7.05 -13.43
N LYS A 190 -19.18 -6.59 -12.92
CA LYS A 190 -19.38 -5.26 -12.29
C LYS A 190 -19.20 -4.05 -13.22
N GLY A 191 -19.13 -4.23 -14.54
CA GLY A 191 -18.95 -3.14 -15.49
C GLY A 191 -17.53 -2.57 -15.55
N GLU A 192 -16.53 -3.32 -15.07
CA GLU A 192 -15.12 -2.92 -15.08
C GLU A 192 -14.41 -3.45 -16.34
N TYR A 193 -13.54 -2.63 -16.93
CA TYR A 193 -12.65 -3.03 -18.02
C TYR A 193 -11.36 -3.60 -17.42
N GLN A 194 -11.21 -4.92 -17.55
CA GLN A 194 -10.11 -5.66 -16.92
C GLN A 194 -8.83 -5.55 -17.77
N ILE A 195 -7.70 -5.25 -17.11
CA ILE A 195 -6.40 -5.23 -17.80
C ILE A 195 -5.97 -6.64 -18.23
N THR A 196 -6.38 -7.66 -17.48
CA THR A 196 -6.15 -9.07 -17.81
C THR A 196 -6.75 -9.47 -19.16
N ASP A 197 -7.92 -8.89 -19.53
CA ASP A 197 -8.53 -9.14 -20.83
C ASP A 197 -7.73 -8.49 -21.97
N ALA A 198 -7.19 -7.28 -21.75
CA ALA A 198 -6.31 -6.64 -22.74
C ALA A 198 -5.01 -7.42 -22.96
N ILE A 199 -4.42 -7.92 -21.87
CA ILE A 199 -3.19 -8.72 -21.95
C ILE A 199 -3.50 -10.08 -22.60
N GLN A 200 -4.65 -10.68 -22.31
CA GLN A 200 -5.08 -11.91 -22.98
C GLN A 200 -5.16 -11.73 -24.51
N ARG A 201 -5.65 -10.56 -24.99
CA ARG A 201 -5.63 -10.23 -26.44
C ARG A 201 -4.21 -10.10 -27.01
N LEU A 202 -3.23 -9.59 -26.23
CA LEU A 202 -1.80 -9.60 -26.64
C LEU A 202 -1.32 -11.04 -26.87
N ILE A 203 -1.61 -11.94 -25.91
CA ILE A 203 -1.25 -13.35 -25.99
C ILE A 203 -1.86 -14.03 -27.22
N GLU A 204 -3.16 -13.80 -27.47
CA GLU A 204 -3.90 -14.34 -28.62
C GLU A 204 -3.39 -13.78 -29.97
N ALA A 205 -2.89 -12.55 -29.97
CA ALA A 205 -2.22 -11.96 -31.13
C ALA A 205 -0.79 -12.49 -31.36
N GLY A 206 -0.28 -13.38 -30.49
CA GLY A 206 1.06 -13.97 -30.56
C GLY A 206 2.18 -13.07 -30.03
N GLU A 207 1.82 -11.96 -29.38
CA GLU A 207 2.79 -11.04 -28.78
C GLU A 207 3.50 -11.67 -27.57
N PRO A 208 4.80 -11.41 -27.37
CA PRO A 208 5.56 -11.99 -26.25
C PRO A 208 5.23 -11.31 -24.91
N VAL A 209 4.56 -12.03 -24.03
CA VAL A 209 4.28 -11.63 -22.65
C VAL A 209 5.12 -12.49 -21.71
N ALA A 210 6.05 -11.87 -20.99
CA ALA A 210 6.99 -12.57 -20.12
C ALA A 210 6.57 -12.52 -18.65
N PRO A 211 6.70 -13.63 -17.90
CA PRO A 211 6.57 -13.65 -16.45
C PRO A 211 7.90 -13.25 -15.79
N VAL A 212 7.79 -12.59 -14.62
CA VAL A 212 8.89 -12.48 -13.65
C VAL A 212 8.31 -12.83 -12.29
N GLU A 213 8.86 -13.84 -11.64
CA GLU A 213 8.47 -14.21 -10.29
C GLU A 213 9.00 -13.18 -9.29
N VAL A 214 8.13 -12.70 -8.39
CA VAL A 214 8.49 -11.73 -7.36
C VAL A 214 9.46 -12.35 -6.37
N ALA A 215 10.63 -11.79 -6.25
CA ALA A 215 11.59 -12.17 -5.23
C ALA A 215 11.18 -11.60 -3.86
N GLY A 216 11.21 -12.44 -2.83
CA GLY A 216 10.80 -12.06 -1.47
C GLY A 216 9.29 -11.95 -1.30
N TRP A 217 8.85 -11.06 -0.40
CA TRP A 217 7.42 -10.89 -0.15
C TRP A 217 6.79 -9.80 -1.02
N TRP A 218 5.52 -10.02 -1.30
CA TRP A 218 4.61 -9.07 -1.90
C TRP A 218 3.35 -8.93 -1.02
N LYS A 219 2.80 -7.71 -0.94
CA LYS A 219 1.54 -7.44 -0.24
C LYS A 219 0.64 -6.51 -1.05
N ASP A 220 -0.61 -6.94 -1.23
CA ASP A 220 -1.74 -6.08 -1.53
C ASP A 220 -2.35 -5.63 -0.19
N THR A 221 -2.39 -4.34 0.06
CA THR A 221 -2.90 -3.77 1.32
C THR A 221 -4.42 -3.63 1.30
N GLY A 222 -5.16 -4.66 0.91
CA GLY A 222 -6.58 -4.65 0.60
C GLY A 222 -7.55 -4.49 1.78
N ASN A 223 -7.12 -4.82 3.00
CA ASN A 223 -7.89 -4.78 4.24
C ASN A 223 -7.02 -4.34 5.43
N PRO A 224 -7.58 -4.09 6.64
CA PRO A 224 -6.81 -3.66 7.81
C PRO A 224 -5.70 -4.64 8.22
N GLU A 225 -5.95 -5.94 8.16
CA GLU A 225 -5.00 -6.99 8.51
C GLU A 225 -3.79 -6.96 7.55
N ASP A 226 -4.03 -6.72 6.25
CA ASP A 226 -2.95 -6.59 5.26
C ASP A 226 -2.09 -5.33 5.51
N ILE A 227 -2.69 -4.22 5.98
CA ILE A 227 -1.96 -3.01 6.38
C ILE A 227 -1.05 -3.31 7.58
N LEU A 228 -1.56 -3.99 8.60
CA LEU A 228 -0.78 -4.37 9.80
C LEU A 228 0.36 -5.33 9.44
N ASP A 229 0.09 -6.32 8.59
CA ASP A 229 1.12 -7.26 8.15
C ASP A 229 2.18 -6.57 7.27
N ALA A 230 1.77 -5.67 6.37
CA ALA A 230 2.70 -4.84 5.59
C ALA A 230 3.58 -3.97 6.50
N ASN A 231 2.99 -3.34 7.54
CA ASN A 231 3.73 -2.59 8.55
C ASN A 231 4.77 -3.48 9.24
N ARG A 232 4.39 -4.68 9.68
CA ARG A 232 5.30 -5.66 10.28
C ARG A 232 6.47 -6.00 9.35
N LEU A 233 6.19 -6.33 8.09
CA LEU A 233 7.21 -6.70 7.11
C LEU A 233 8.21 -5.56 6.84
N LEU A 234 7.72 -4.33 6.72
CA LEU A 234 8.57 -3.16 6.54
C LEU A 234 9.42 -2.87 7.79
N LEU A 235 8.84 -2.96 8.97
CA LEU A 235 9.55 -2.74 10.23
C LEU A 235 10.64 -3.78 10.50
N MET A 236 10.49 -5.02 10.05
CA MET A 236 11.55 -6.05 10.11
C MET A 236 12.84 -5.66 9.38
N ARG A 237 12.78 -4.70 8.47
CA ARG A 237 13.94 -4.20 7.71
C ARG A 237 14.54 -2.93 8.29
N THR A 238 13.88 -2.31 9.28
CA THR A 238 14.41 -1.11 9.93
C THR A 238 15.64 -1.47 10.75
N LYS A 239 16.56 -0.51 10.85
CA LYS A 239 17.72 -0.58 11.73
C LYS A 239 17.59 0.48 12.80
N ARG A 240 18.16 0.21 13.96
CA ARG A 240 18.17 1.14 15.09
C ARG A 240 18.75 2.49 14.66
N ASP A 241 17.98 3.55 14.86
CA ASP A 241 18.39 4.95 14.65
C ASP A 241 17.67 5.84 15.69
N VAL A 242 18.43 6.61 16.45
CA VAL A 242 17.89 7.46 17.52
C VAL A 242 18.36 8.89 17.30
N GLN A 243 17.48 9.70 16.75
CA GLN A 243 17.70 11.13 16.49
C GLN A 243 16.95 12.03 17.51
N GLY A 244 15.94 11.49 18.18
CA GLY A 244 15.16 12.17 19.22
C GLY A 244 15.78 12.06 20.61
N THR A 245 15.05 12.55 21.61
CA THR A 245 15.44 12.51 23.03
C THR A 245 14.91 11.25 23.71
N VAL A 246 15.77 10.52 24.41
CA VAL A 246 15.39 9.33 25.17
C VAL A 246 15.88 9.50 26.62
N GLU A 247 14.95 9.57 27.56
CA GLU A 247 15.21 9.81 28.98
C GLU A 247 14.57 8.70 29.84
N ASN A 248 15.29 8.16 30.80
CA ASN A 248 14.83 7.15 31.78
C ASN A 248 14.02 6.00 31.09
N SER A 249 14.48 5.53 29.94
CA SER A 249 13.73 4.58 29.09
C SER A 249 14.59 3.42 28.63
N GLN A 250 13.96 2.29 28.38
CA GLN A 250 14.61 1.09 27.87
C GLN A 250 14.22 0.83 26.41
N LEU A 251 15.19 0.84 25.50
CA LEU A 251 15.02 0.48 24.10
C LEU A 251 15.71 -0.86 23.81
N VAL A 252 14.95 -1.88 23.45
CA VAL A 252 15.44 -3.23 23.16
C VAL A 252 15.18 -3.57 21.69
N GLY A 253 16.21 -4.02 20.97
CA GLY A 253 16.11 -4.37 19.55
C GLY A 253 16.13 -3.17 18.60
N GLU A 254 15.54 -3.32 17.45
CA GLU A 254 15.52 -2.32 16.37
C GLU A 254 14.45 -1.25 16.65
N VAL A 255 14.87 -0.11 17.16
CA VAL A 255 14.00 1.02 17.49
C VAL A 255 14.49 2.26 16.77
N VAL A 256 13.60 2.88 15.99
CA VAL A 256 13.83 4.19 15.36
C VAL A 256 13.08 5.26 16.16
N VAL A 257 13.79 6.33 16.53
CA VAL A 257 13.23 7.50 17.20
C VAL A 257 13.57 8.73 16.34
N GLY A 258 12.58 9.29 15.70
CA GLY A 258 12.75 10.41 14.76
C GLY A 258 13.18 11.71 15.41
N ALA A 259 13.63 12.65 14.59
CA ALA A 259 14.10 13.95 15.04
C ALA A 259 13.00 14.71 15.81
N GLY A 260 13.37 15.30 16.96
CA GLY A 260 12.42 16.02 17.81
C GLY A 260 11.39 15.14 18.56
N ALA A 261 11.41 13.83 18.35
CA ALA A 261 10.60 12.93 19.16
C ALA A 261 11.15 12.80 20.58
N VAL A 262 10.28 12.56 21.55
CA VAL A 262 10.61 12.46 22.97
C VAL A 262 10.07 11.15 23.55
N VAL A 263 10.97 10.36 24.14
CA VAL A 263 10.65 9.10 24.82
C VAL A 263 11.09 9.20 26.27
N ARG A 264 10.15 9.14 27.22
CA ARG A 264 10.40 9.25 28.65
C ARG A 264 9.74 8.14 29.45
N ASP A 265 10.41 7.65 30.48
CA ASP A 265 9.87 6.68 31.45
C ASP A 265 9.17 5.48 30.75
N THR A 266 9.71 5.02 29.61
CA THR A 266 9.04 4.12 28.67
C THR A 266 9.90 2.90 28.38
N THR A 267 9.25 1.75 28.19
CA THR A 267 9.89 0.52 27.71
C THR A 267 9.44 0.22 26.28
N ILE A 268 10.40 0.07 25.37
CA ILE A 268 10.14 -0.22 23.95
C ILE A 268 10.84 -1.50 23.53
N PHE A 269 10.09 -2.43 22.96
CA PHE A 269 10.62 -3.63 22.30
C PHE A 269 10.41 -3.52 20.79
N GLY A 270 11.50 -3.41 20.06
CA GLY A 270 11.50 -3.33 18.61
C GLY A 270 11.18 -4.68 17.87
N PRO A 271 10.92 -4.62 16.58
CA PRO A 271 11.05 -3.42 15.74
C PRO A 271 9.90 -2.41 15.96
N VAL A 272 10.26 -1.15 16.20
CA VAL A 272 9.33 -0.03 16.43
C VAL A 272 9.85 1.20 15.72
N LEU A 273 8.93 1.98 15.16
CA LEU A 273 9.23 3.25 14.51
C LEU A 273 8.41 4.38 15.14
N ILE A 274 9.08 5.35 15.74
CA ILE A 274 8.52 6.57 16.29
C ILE A 274 8.88 7.72 15.35
N ALA A 275 7.88 8.34 14.75
CA ALA A 275 8.07 9.42 13.77
C ALA A 275 8.56 10.73 14.43
N PRO A 276 9.07 11.70 13.65
CA PRO A 276 9.49 12.99 14.15
C PRO A 276 8.41 13.69 14.97
N GLY A 277 8.85 14.38 16.05
CA GLY A 277 7.95 15.18 16.89
C GLY A 277 6.95 14.39 17.73
N ALA A 278 6.93 13.05 17.68
CA ALA A 278 6.05 12.25 18.51
C ALA A 278 6.54 12.21 19.97
N GLU A 279 5.61 12.09 20.92
CA GLU A 279 5.88 11.99 22.36
C GLU A 279 5.36 10.65 22.91
N VAL A 280 6.25 9.88 23.58
CA VAL A 280 5.90 8.61 24.23
C VAL A 280 6.37 8.66 25.67
N THR A 281 5.44 8.68 26.63
CA THR A 281 5.75 8.88 28.04
C THR A 281 5.02 7.88 28.92
N GLY A 282 5.73 7.29 29.92
CA GLY A 282 5.14 6.38 30.92
C GLY A 282 4.50 5.13 30.31
N SER A 283 4.99 4.66 29.17
CA SER A 283 4.27 3.73 28.31
C SER A 283 5.07 2.46 28.00
N TYR A 284 4.38 1.47 27.48
CA TYR A 284 4.98 0.30 26.85
C TYR A 284 4.66 0.29 25.35
N VAL A 285 5.70 0.16 24.52
CA VAL A 285 5.52 0.00 23.06
C VAL A 285 6.14 -1.33 22.64
N GLY A 286 5.31 -2.26 22.22
CA GLY A 286 5.70 -3.59 21.77
C GLY A 286 6.02 -3.65 20.27
N PRO A 287 6.53 -4.83 19.83
CA PRO A 287 7.02 -5.02 18.46
C PRO A 287 6.01 -4.69 17.39
N PHE A 288 6.53 -4.34 16.20
CA PHE A 288 5.77 -4.08 14.98
C PHE A 288 4.79 -2.91 15.10
N THR A 289 5.13 -1.93 15.94
CA THR A 289 4.34 -0.71 16.12
C THR A 289 5.00 0.47 15.41
N SER A 290 4.21 1.23 14.66
CA SER A 290 4.60 2.52 14.12
C SER A 290 3.73 3.63 14.72
N ILE A 291 4.38 4.68 15.23
CA ILE A 291 3.75 5.87 15.83
C ILE A 291 4.01 7.05 14.91
N GLY A 292 2.94 7.66 14.41
CA GLY A 292 2.97 8.74 13.43
C GLY A 292 3.49 10.07 13.98
N GLU A 293 3.82 10.97 13.06
CA GLU A 293 4.37 12.29 13.33
C GLU A 293 3.49 13.10 14.29
N GLY A 294 4.11 13.74 15.29
CA GLY A 294 3.42 14.61 16.25
C GLY A 294 2.36 13.91 17.12
N SER A 295 2.36 12.56 17.16
CA SER A 295 1.42 11.80 17.98
C SER A 295 1.90 11.68 19.43
N VAL A 296 0.97 11.54 20.36
CA VAL A 296 1.22 11.41 21.81
C VAL A 296 0.72 10.04 22.29
N VAL A 297 1.60 9.27 22.92
CA VAL A 297 1.24 8.03 23.63
C VAL A 297 1.68 8.17 25.09
N LYS A 298 0.72 8.22 26.00
CA LYS A 298 0.97 8.48 27.42
C LYS A 298 0.24 7.49 28.31
N ASP A 299 0.95 6.98 29.32
CA ASP A 299 0.42 6.05 30.33
C ASP A 299 -0.41 4.90 29.71
N SER A 300 0.10 4.32 28.62
CA SER A 300 -0.63 3.34 27.79
C SER A 300 0.29 2.22 27.29
N GLU A 301 -0.30 1.09 26.92
CA GLU A 301 0.43 -0.01 26.31
C GLU A 301 -0.09 -0.24 24.87
N ILE A 302 0.83 -0.38 23.91
CA ILE A 302 0.48 -0.63 22.51
C ILE A 302 1.50 -1.56 21.84
N GLU A 303 1.03 -2.49 21.01
CA GLU A 303 1.88 -3.34 20.18
C GLU A 303 1.19 -3.76 18.87
N TYR A 304 1.97 -4.19 17.88
CA TYR A 304 1.49 -4.67 16.57
C TYR A 304 0.43 -3.74 15.98
N SER A 305 0.71 -2.44 15.97
CA SER A 305 -0.29 -1.43 15.62
C SER A 305 0.30 -0.30 14.76
N VAL A 306 -0.56 0.33 13.99
CA VAL A 306 -0.24 1.53 13.21
C VAL A 306 -1.03 2.70 13.80
N VAL A 307 -0.32 3.74 14.23
CA VAL A 307 -0.89 4.99 14.74
C VAL A 307 -0.60 6.10 13.74
N GLY A 308 -1.63 6.71 13.23
CA GLY A 308 -1.53 7.84 12.30
C GLY A 308 -1.00 9.11 12.97
N ALA A 309 -0.64 10.11 12.18
CA ALA A 309 -0.08 11.37 12.67
C ALA A 309 -1.05 12.15 13.57
N ARG A 310 -0.50 12.96 14.50
CA ARG A 310 -1.26 13.88 15.40
C ARG A 310 -2.34 13.19 16.24
N THR A 311 -2.15 11.91 16.51
CA THR A 311 -3.06 11.08 17.29
C THR A 311 -2.65 11.06 18.76
N SER A 312 -3.61 11.16 19.67
CA SER A 312 -3.38 11.10 21.12
C SER A 312 -3.97 9.81 21.70
N ILE A 313 -3.15 9.06 22.44
CA ILE A 313 -3.54 7.84 23.17
C ILE A 313 -3.10 8.01 24.61
N GLU A 314 -4.04 8.20 25.54
CA GLU A 314 -3.72 8.57 26.93
C GLU A 314 -4.47 7.72 27.95
N GLY A 315 -3.73 7.14 28.89
CA GLY A 315 -4.28 6.43 30.05
C GLY A 315 -5.09 5.19 29.69
N VAL A 316 -4.83 4.57 28.54
CA VAL A 316 -5.56 3.40 28.07
C VAL A 316 -4.97 2.14 28.70
N GLY A 317 -5.80 1.40 29.38
CA GLY A 317 -5.53 0.05 29.82
C GLY A 317 -6.79 -0.79 29.64
N PRO A 318 -6.73 -1.97 29.13
CA PRO A 318 -5.60 -2.83 28.79
C PRO A 318 -4.86 -2.42 27.50
N ARG A 319 -3.87 -3.25 27.11
CA ARG A 319 -3.02 -3.01 25.94
C ARG A 319 -3.82 -2.91 24.64
N ILE A 320 -3.50 -1.89 23.83
CA ILE A 320 -3.95 -1.78 22.45
C ILE A 320 -3.09 -2.75 21.61
N GLN A 321 -3.73 -3.66 20.88
CA GLN A 321 -3.05 -4.65 20.06
C GLN A 321 -3.73 -4.79 18.69
N ALA A 322 -2.96 -5.12 17.66
CA ALA A 322 -3.44 -5.38 16.30
C ALA A 322 -4.40 -4.29 15.79
N SER A 323 -4.03 -3.02 16.00
CA SER A 323 -4.92 -1.90 15.77
C SER A 323 -4.42 -0.96 14.68
N LEU A 324 -5.32 -0.52 13.81
CA LEU A 324 -5.09 0.52 12.82
C LEU A 324 -5.82 1.78 13.26
N ILE A 325 -5.09 2.80 13.68
CA ILE A 325 -5.62 4.07 14.21
C ILE A 325 -5.25 5.18 13.22
N GLY A 326 -6.27 5.90 12.75
CA GLY A 326 -6.11 6.97 11.77
C GLY A 326 -5.37 8.20 12.31
N GLU A 327 -5.30 9.25 11.50
CA GLU A 327 -4.74 10.54 11.91
C GLU A 327 -5.75 11.37 12.69
N ASP A 328 -5.25 12.31 13.53
CA ASP A 328 -6.06 13.24 14.32
C ASP A 328 -7.08 12.55 15.23
N VAL A 329 -6.81 11.28 15.63
CA VAL A 329 -7.67 10.48 16.51
C VAL A 329 -7.31 10.72 17.96
N ARG A 330 -8.32 10.73 18.84
CA ARG A 330 -8.12 10.75 20.28
C ARG A 330 -8.69 9.49 20.93
N VAL A 331 -7.80 8.73 21.58
CA VAL A 331 -8.15 7.58 22.40
C VAL A 331 -7.81 7.90 23.85
N ALA A 332 -8.78 7.89 24.75
CA ALA A 332 -8.56 8.22 26.15
C ALA A 332 -9.16 7.14 27.05
N GLY A 333 -8.34 6.61 27.95
CA GLY A 333 -8.78 5.74 29.02
C GLY A 333 -9.44 6.52 30.16
N HIS A 334 -10.45 5.95 30.78
CA HIS A 334 -11.07 6.53 31.97
C HIS A 334 -10.80 5.60 33.17
N ARG A 335 -10.08 6.12 34.18
CA ARG A 335 -9.82 5.40 35.43
C ARG A 335 -10.73 5.94 36.53
N GLY A 336 -12.05 5.74 36.40
CA GLY A 336 -13.01 6.22 37.37
C GLY A 336 -14.14 5.22 37.65
N ARG A 337 -14.91 5.47 38.71
CA ARG A 337 -16.16 4.73 38.96
C ARG A 337 -17.35 5.67 38.76
N PRO A 338 -18.45 5.21 38.15
CA PRO A 338 -18.64 3.89 37.55
C PRO A 338 -17.76 3.67 36.33
N SER A 339 -17.32 2.42 36.12
CA SER A 339 -16.61 2.04 34.89
C SER A 339 -17.60 2.05 33.74
N THR A 340 -17.38 2.93 32.78
CA THR A 340 -18.28 3.12 31.62
C THR A 340 -17.51 3.28 30.34
N HIS A 341 -18.04 2.72 29.26
CA HIS A 341 -17.58 3.03 27.89
C HIS A 341 -18.48 4.13 27.31
N ARG A 342 -17.86 5.21 26.83
CA ARG A 342 -18.55 6.22 26.03
C ARG A 342 -18.06 6.11 24.60
N LEU A 343 -18.93 5.67 23.70
CA LEU A 343 -18.62 5.43 22.30
C LEU A 343 -19.24 6.51 21.43
N VAL A 344 -18.44 7.12 20.57
CA VAL A 344 -18.88 7.95 19.45
C VAL A 344 -18.21 7.37 18.22
N VAL A 345 -18.97 6.63 17.42
CA VAL A 345 -18.49 5.84 16.31
C VAL A 345 -19.22 6.19 15.04
N GLY A 346 -18.57 6.10 13.90
CA GLY A 346 -19.18 6.30 12.60
C GLY A 346 -19.83 5.02 12.06
N ASP A 347 -20.42 5.14 10.89
CA ASP A 347 -21.00 4.01 10.16
C ASP A 347 -19.92 2.96 9.84
N GLU A 348 -20.31 1.69 9.78
CA GLU A 348 -19.42 0.56 9.48
C GLU A 348 -18.25 0.36 10.47
N SER A 349 -18.31 0.96 11.66
CA SER A 349 -17.31 0.74 12.72
C SER A 349 -17.48 -0.60 13.40
N SER A 350 -16.38 -1.27 13.74
CA SER A 350 -16.35 -2.47 14.57
C SER A 350 -15.60 -2.19 15.86
N ILE A 351 -16.20 -2.55 17.00
CA ILE A 351 -15.60 -2.36 18.33
C ILE A 351 -15.63 -3.68 19.07
N LEU A 352 -14.47 -4.12 19.51
CA LEU A 352 -14.32 -5.28 20.38
C LEU A 352 -13.98 -4.78 21.79
N LEU A 353 -14.90 -4.97 22.72
CA LEU A 353 -14.71 -4.67 24.13
C LEU A 353 -14.44 -5.98 24.88
N GLN A 354 -13.35 -6.01 25.63
CA GLN A 354 -13.03 -7.12 26.52
C GLN A 354 -13.49 -6.76 27.93
N GLU A 355 -14.21 -7.66 28.58
CA GLU A 355 -14.53 -7.52 30.02
C GLU A 355 -13.25 -7.67 30.84
N VAL A 356 -13.05 -6.76 31.79
CA VAL A 356 -11.91 -6.73 32.72
C VAL A 356 -12.28 -7.41 34.03
#